data_abb13e68f5639f3941452b94cb4ea93a
#
_entry.id   abb13e68f5639f3941452b94cb4ea93a
#
_cell.length_a   1.000
_cell.length_b   1.000
_cell.length_c   1.000
_cell.angle_alpha   90.00
_cell.angle_beta   90.00
_cell.angle_gamma   90.00
#
_symmetry.space_group_name_H-M   'P 1'
#
loop_
_entity.id
_entity.type
_entity.pdbx_description
1 polymer ?
#
loop_
_entity_poly.entity_id
_entity_poly.type
_entity_poly.pdbx_seq_one_letter_code
_entity_poly.pdbx_strand_id
1 'polypeptide(L)'
;MKTSTEINSAARLIGEQRAIEYIAQAGFDAWDFSMFRMANKDKINKVMLDNDHPLAGRDYVKFARQLKQVGLDNGIVCNQSHAPFPSDFPGMEQYLFRAIECTAEAGGQICVIHPCNKLGAEENAEMYAKLLPFAVDHGVMIATENMWSRAPDKSIIPAACSAPEDFCKHIDLLDSRYMVACLDIGHAEMAGLHTSAVEMIHALGHRLQALHLHDNNKRDDSHQIPFTMNIDFAPIVKALKQIGYAGYFTLEADAYLKAYTEETVYEGIEKLALSGKKLAEMFEKA
;
A
#
# COMPACT_ATOMS: atom_id res chain seq x y z
N MET A 1 -7.82 9.61 -14.57
CA MET A 1 -7.45 8.73 -13.45
C MET A 1 -6.91 9.59 -12.30
N LYS A 2 -7.32 9.34 -11.05
CA LYS A 2 -6.83 10.07 -9.88
C LYS A 2 -5.52 9.48 -9.37
N THR A 3 -4.69 10.32 -8.75
CA THR A 3 -3.36 9.95 -8.23
C THR A 3 -3.27 10.12 -6.72
N SER A 4 -2.43 9.31 -6.09
CA SER A 4 -2.16 9.32 -4.67
C SER A 4 -0.71 8.92 -4.39
N THR A 5 -0.21 9.16 -3.20
CA THR A 5 1.08 8.64 -2.73
C THR A 5 1.06 8.35 -1.23
N GLU A 6 1.91 7.43 -0.79
CA GLU A 6 2.12 7.12 0.61
C GLU A 6 2.74 8.32 1.36
N ILE A 7 2.37 8.51 2.63
CA ILE A 7 2.85 9.64 3.43
C ILE A 7 4.09 9.34 4.27
N ASN A 8 4.36 8.08 4.61
CA ASN A 8 5.35 7.72 5.63
C ASN A 8 6.78 8.19 5.27
N SER A 9 7.15 8.16 4.00
CA SER A 9 8.49 8.54 3.56
C SER A 9 8.76 10.03 3.78
N ALA A 10 7.80 10.88 3.41
CA ALA A 10 7.87 12.31 3.68
C ALA A 10 7.69 12.59 5.19
N ALA A 11 6.73 11.92 5.85
CA ALA A 11 6.44 12.12 7.26
C ALA A 11 7.61 11.83 8.21
N ARG A 12 8.51 10.94 7.81
CA ARG A 12 9.76 10.69 8.56
C ARG A 12 10.67 11.93 8.63
N LEU A 13 10.60 12.80 7.65
CA LEU A 13 11.39 14.02 7.56
C LEU A 13 10.67 15.23 8.16
N ILE A 14 9.37 15.37 7.88
CA ILE A 14 8.63 16.62 8.14
C ILE A 14 7.35 16.44 8.97
N GLY A 15 7.05 15.23 9.42
CA GLY A 15 5.79 14.90 10.12
C GLY A 15 4.59 14.70 9.17
N GLU A 16 3.58 13.97 9.65
CA GLU A 16 2.46 13.54 8.81
C GLU A 16 1.60 14.69 8.29
N GLN A 17 1.34 15.70 9.11
CA GLN A 17 0.52 16.86 8.70
C GLN A 17 1.16 17.60 7.52
N ARG A 18 2.43 17.95 7.66
CA ARG A 18 3.17 18.67 6.61
C ARG A 18 3.38 17.82 5.36
N ALA A 19 3.51 16.49 5.53
CA ALA A 19 3.57 15.58 4.39
C ALA A 19 2.28 15.63 3.57
N ILE A 20 1.10 15.60 4.22
CA ILE A 20 -0.21 15.73 3.55
C ILE A 20 -0.34 17.07 2.85
N GLU A 21 0.05 18.18 3.50
CA GLU A 21 0.06 19.52 2.89
C GLU A 21 0.91 19.57 1.62
N TYR A 22 2.12 19.02 1.67
CA TYR A 22 3.04 19.00 0.52
C TYR A 22 2.52 18.09 -0.62
N ILE A 23 1.91 16.94 -0.29
CA ILE A 23 1.28 16.06 -1.26
C ILE A 23 0.14 16.79 -1.99
N ALA A 24 -0.70 17.53 -1.26
CA ALA A 24 -1.74 18.35 -1.86
C ALA A 24 -1.18 19.46 -2.74
N GLN A 25 -0.18 20.21 -2.26
CA GLN A 25 0.46 21.29 -2.99
C GLN A 25 1.14 20.79 -4.28
N ALA A 26 1.70 19.59 -4.28
CA ALA A 26 2.31 18.97 -5.45
C ALA A 26 1.27 18.53 -6.50
N GLY A 27 -0.02 18.49 -6.17
CA GLY A 27 -1.12 18.25 -7.09
C GLY A 27 -1.60 16.79 -7.14
N PHE A 28 -1.39 16.01 -6.08
CA PHE A 28 -2.07 14.73 -5.91
C PHE A 28 -3.54 14.93 -5.53
N ASP A 29 -4.39 13.97 -5.91
CA ASP A 29 -5.83 14.00 -5.60
C ASP A 29 -6.12 13.40 -4.21
N ALA A 30 -5.20 12.59 -3.67
CA ALA A 30 -5.38 11.86 -2.42
C ALA A 30 -4.02 11.48 -1.79
N TRP A 31 -4.10 10.92 -0.59
CA TRP A 31 -2.95 10.41 0.15
C TRP A 31 -3.23 9.02 0.72
N ASP A 32 -2.21 8.17 0.77
CA ASP A 32 -2.24 6.86 1.42
C ASP A 32 -1.70 6.96 2.84
N PHE A 33 -2.50 6.48 3.81
CA PHE A 33 -2.14 6.51 5.22
C PHE A 33 -1.26 5.33 5.60
N SER A 34 0.02 5.41 5.27
CA SER A 34 1.00 4.37 5.64
C SER A 34 1.32 4.43 7.13
N MET A 35 0.78 3.49 7.91
CA MET A 35 0.84 3.48 9.37
C MET A 35 2.03 2.67 9.95
N PHE A 36 3.15 2.59 9.24
CA PHE A 36 4.31 1.77 9.65
C PHE A 36 4.91 2.18 11.00
N ARG A 37 4.75 3.46 11.37
CA ARG A 37 5.21 4.01 12.66
C ARG A 37 4.30 3.67 13.84
N MET A 38 3.13 3.07 13.60
CA MET A 38 2.19 2.64 14.63
C MET A 38 2.79 1.53 15.53
N ALA A 39 3.63 0.67 14.96
CA ALA A 39 4.19 -0.50 15.65
C ALA A 39 5.72 -0.44 15.66
N ASN A 40 6.32 -0.40 16.84
CA ASN A 40 7.76 -0.58 17.03
C ASN A 40 8.05 -2.00 17.53
N LYS A 41 9.09 -2.65 17.00
CA LYS A 41 9.34 -4.06 17.29
C LYS A 41 10.82 -4.42 17.26
N ASP A 42 11.22 -5.24 18.22
CA ASP A 42 12.50 -5.94 18.19
C ASP A 42 12.35 -7.25 17.42
N LYS A 43 12.91 -7.27 16.20
CA LYS A 43 12.85 -8.43 15.32
C LYS A 43 13.66 -9.62 15.81
N ILE A 44 14.69 -9.38 16.64
CA ILE A 44 15.57 -10.42 17.19
C ILE A 44 14.87 -11.15 18.32
N ASN A 45 14.39 -10.40 19.31
CA ASN A 45 13.72 -10.95 20.48
C ASN A 45 12.22 -11.23 20.26
N LYS A 46 11.68 -10.85 19.09
CA LYS A 46 10.26 -11.02 18.70
C LYS A 46 9.28 -10.41 19.71
N VAL A 47 9.59 -9.22 20.19
CA VAL A 47 8.73 -8.47 21.12
C VAL A 47 8.37 -7.10 20.59
N MET A 48 7.19 -6.63 20.96
CA MET A 48 6.79 -5.25 20.69
C MET A 48 7.54 -4.34 21.67
N LEU A 49 8.00 -3.19 21.15
CA LEU A 49 8.70 -2.17 21.93
C LEU A 49 7.78 -0.97 22.18
N ASP A 50 8.09 -0.19 23.21
CA ASP A 50 7.44 1.09 23.45
C ASP A 50 7.61 2.02 22.25
N ASN A 51 6.62 2.86 22.04
CA ASN A 51 6.55 3.75 20.89
C ASN A 51 5.78 5.02 21.27
N ASP A 52 6.45 6.16 21.17
CA ASP A 52 5.88 7.48 21.49
C ASP A 52 5.08 8.09 20.32
N HIS A 53 4.98 7.38 19.20
CA HIS A 53 4.22 7.87 18.05
C HIS A 53 2.71 7.98 18.38
N PRO A 54 2.01 9.05 17.99
CA PRO A 54 0.58 9.21 18.28
C PRO A 54 -0.29 8.00 17.89
N LEU A 55 0.02 7.33 16.77
CA LEU A 55 -0.68 6.11 16.34
C LEU A 55 -0.48 4.92 17.30
N ALA A 56 0.57 4.88 18.09
CA ALA A 56 0.80 3.82 19.07
C ALA A 56 0.09 4.09 20.40
N GLY A 57 -0.17 5.36 20.71
CA GLY A 57 -0.76 5.83 21.97
C GLY A 57 -2.29 5.63 22.06
N ARG A 58 -2.88 6.21 23.10
CA ARG A 58 -4.34 6.15 23.34
C ARG A 58 -5.15 7.07 22.43
N ASP A 59 -4.52 8.12 21.92
CA ASP A 59 -5.16 9.16 21.09
C ASP A 59 -5.08 8.90 19.59
N TYR A 60 -4.79 7.66 19.17
CA TYR A 60 -4.58 7.31 17.76
C TYR A 60 -5.77 7.66 16.85
N VAL A 61 -6.99 7.48 17.33
CA VAL A 61 -8.22 7.88 16.63
C VAL A 61 -8.28 9.39 16.45
N LYS A 62 -7.98 10.16 17.51
CA LYS A 62 -7.93 11.62 17.43
C LYS A 62 -6.89 12.09 16.41
N PHE A 63 -5.73 11.43 16.40
CA PHE A 63 -4.68 11.75 15.45
C PHE A 63 -5.10 11.44 14.00
N ALA A 64 -5.73 10.29 13.73
CA ALA A 64 -6.28 9.97 12.41
C ALA A 64 -7.30 11.00 11.92
N ARG A 65 -8.21 11.46 12.80
CA ARG A 65 -9.18 12.54 12.52
C ARG A 65 -8.51 13.88 12.24
N GLN A 66 -7.43 14.20 12.94
CA GLN A 66 -6.64 15.41 12.67
C GLN A 66 -6.02 15.37 11.27
N LEU A 67 -5.42 14.22 10.88
CA LEU A 67 -4.85 14.06 9.53
C LEU A 67 -5.93 14.14 8.44
N LYS A 68 -7.12 13.56 8.68
CA LYS A 68 -8.27 13.74 7.79
C LYS A 68 -8.59 15.22 7.57
N GLN A 69 -8.64 15.99 8.65
CA GLN A 69 -8.96 17.42 8.56
C GLN A 69 -7.89 18.17 7.77
N VAL A 70 -6.59 17.88 8.01
CA VAL A 70 -5.49 18.47 7.22
C VAL A 70 -5.67 18.17 5.73
N GLY A 71 -6.01 16.93 5.36
CA GLY A 71 -6.28 16.57 3.96
C GLY A 71 -7.44 17.39 3.38
N LEU A 72 -8.59 17.46 4.09
CA LEU A 72 -9.76 18.18 3.65
C LEU A 72 -9.51 19.69 3.51
N ASP A 73 -8.77 20.29 4.43
CA ASP A 73 -8.41 21.72 4.39
C ASP A 73 -7.51 22.05 3.20
N ASN A 74 -6.79 21.04 2.67
CA ASN A 74 -5.94 21.15 1.50
C ASN A 74 -6.57 20.55 0.21
N GLY A 75 -7.84 20.16 0.26
CA GLY A 75 -8.61 19.71 -0.92
C GLY A 75 -8.33 18.27 -1.37
N ILE A 76 -7.69 17.45 -0.55
CA ILE A 76 -7.41 16.03 -0.83
C ILE A 76 -8.00 15.10 0.23
N VAL A 77 -8.18 13.83 -0.11
CA VAL A 77 -8.78 12.81 0.77
C VAL A 77 -7.80 11.66 1.04
N CYS A 78 -8.01 10.93 2.13
CA CYS A 78 -7.38 9.61 2.30
C CYS A 78 -8.09 8.62 1.38
N ASN A 79 -7.38 7.99 0.43
CA ASN A 79 -7.99 7.00 -0.46
C ASN A 79 -7.84 5.57 0.07
N GLN A 80 -6.71 5.25 0.63
CA GLN A 80 -6.37 3.96 1.22
C GLN A 80 -5.38 4.14 2.36
N SER A 81 -5.08 3.07 3.05
CA SER A 81 -4.07 3.03 4.10
C SER A 81 -3.25 1.75 4.02
N HIS A 82 -2.11 1.75 4.67
CA HIS A 82 -1.27 0.57 4.82
C HIS A 82 -1.01 0.28 6.30
N ALA A 83 -1.42 -0.89 6.77
CA ALA A 83 -1.22 -1.34 8.14
C ALA A 83 0.27 -1.66 8.43
N PRO A 84 0.70 -1.65 9.70
CA PRO A 84 2.05 -2.10 10.05
C PRO A 84 2.22 -3.60 9.76
N PHE A 85 3.44 -3.99 9.38
CA PHE A 85 3.80 -5.35 9.01
C PHE A 85 5.13 -5.79 9.66
N PRO A 86 5.49 -7.10 9.71
CA PRO A 86 4.70 -8.23 9.20
C PRO A 86 3.49 -8.54 10.11
N SER A 87 2.41 -8.99 9.47
CA SER A 87 1.12 -9.24 10.13
C SER A 87 1.17 -10.37 11.16
N ASP A 88 2.06 -11.35 10.96
CA ASP A 88 2.29 -12.50 11.84
C ASP A 88 3.26 -12.22 13.02
N PHE A 89 3.71 -10.97 13.18
CA PHE A 89 4.62 -10.65 14.29
C PHE A 89 3.89 -10.74 15.64
N PRO A 90 4.47 -11.37 16.67
CA PRO A 90 3.83 -11.48 17.99
C PRO A 90 3.36 -10.14 18.52
N GLY A 91 2.08 -10.02 18.85
CA GLY A 91 1.46 -8.78 19.32
C GLY A 91 1.03 -7.79 18.21
N MET A 92 1.18 -8.14 16.92
CA MET A 92 0.76 -7.27 15.82
C MET A 92 -0.76 -7.20 15.67
N GLU A 93 -1.50 -8.25 15.99
CA GLU A 93 -2.95 -8.33 15.74
C GLU A 93 -3.73 -7.10 16.23
N GLN A 94 -3.45 -6.61 17.45
CA GLN A 94 -4.09 -5.41 17.98
C GLN A 94 -3.85 -4.15 17.12
N TYR A 95 -2.70 -4.06 16.46
CA TYR A 95 -2.36 -2.94 15.58
C TYR A 95 -3.05 -3.06 14.22
N LEU A 96 -3.40 -4.29 13.77
CA LEU A 96 -4.20 -4.48 12.56
C LEU A 96 -5.63 -3.98 12.77
N PHE A 97 -6.27 -4.29 13.92
CA PHE A 97 -7.57 -3.71 14.28
C PHE A 97 -7.49 -2.18 14.35
N ARG A 98 -6.47 -1.65 15.01
CA ARG A 98 -6.25 -0.20 15.11
C ARG A 98 -6.04 0.45 13.74
N ALA A 99 -5.35 -0.22 12.82
CA ALA A 99 -5.15 0.28 11.46
C ALA A 99 -6.47 0.39 10.69
N ILE A 100 -7.36 -0.59 10.82
CA ILE A 100 -8.71 -0.54 10.22
C ILE A 100 -9.49 0.66 10.78
N GLU A 101 -9.51 0.85 12.10
CA GLU A 101 -10.21 1.98 12.73
C GLU A 101 -9.59 3.33 12.31
N CYS A 102 -8.26 3.46 12.30
CA CYS A 102 -7.58 4.65 11.80
C CYS A 102 -7.91 4.95 10.34
N THR A 103 -8.06 3.92 9.51
CA THR A 103 -8.46 4.07 8.10
C THR A 103 -9.83 4.72 7.99
N ALA A 104 -10.82 4.18 8.72
CA ALA A 104 -12.18 4.75 8.76
C ALA A 104 -12.16 6.19 9.25
N GLU A 105 -11.45 6.48 10.33
CA GLU A 105 -11.39 7.79 10.95
C GLU A 105 -10.63 8.83 10.10
N ALA A 106 -9.67 8.38 9.31
CA ALA A 106 -9.01 9.21 8.30
C ALA A 106 -9.88 9.44 7.05
N GLY A 107 -11.00 8.71 6.92
CA GLY A 107 -11.92 8.79 5.79
C GLY A 107 -11.55 7.86 4.62
N GLY A 108 -10.57 6.97 4.80
CA GLY A 108 -10.19 5.94 3.85
C GLY A 108 -11.22 4.78 3.84
N GLN A 109 -11.29 4.08 2.73
CA GLN A 109 -12.21 2.94 2.55
C GLN A 109 -11.50 1.61 2.38
N ILE A 110 -10.17 1.61 2.24
CA ILE A 110 -9.35 0.41 2.02
C ILE A 110 -8.17 0.45 2.97
N CYS A 111 -7.97 -0.64 3.72
CA CYS A 111 -6.79 -0.86 4.55
C CYS A 111 -5.99 -2.03 3.97
N VAL A 112 -4.78 -1.75 3.47
CA VAL A 112 -3.86 -2.79 3.00
C VAL A 112 -3.27 -3.49 4.21
N ILE A 113 -3.42 -4.80 4.26
CA ILE A 113 -2.88 -5.67 5.30
C ILE A 113 -2.15 -6.82 4.62
N HIS A 114 -0.83 -6.89 4.78
CA HIS A 114 -0.02 -7.95 4.19
C HIS A 114 -0.47 -9.35 4.65
N PRO A 115 -0.47 -10.34 3.77
CA PRO A 115 -0.57 -11.73 4.19
C PRO A 115 0.71 -12.14 4.94
N CYS A 116 0.67 -13.24 5.67
CA CYS A 116 1.87 -13.88 6.14
C CYS A 116 2.55 -14.62 4.96
N ASN A 117 3.76 -14.18 4.60
CA ASN A 117 4.49 -14.67 3.42
C ASN A 117 4.76 -16.18 3.41
N LYS A 118 4.70 -16.84 4.57
CA LYS A 118 5.05 -18.24 4.76
C LYS A 118 3.85 -19.18 4.79
N LEU A 119 2.65 -18.61 4.79
CA LEU A 119 1.40 -19.35 4.92
C LEU A 119 0.66 -19.40 3.58
N GLY A 120 -0.12 -20.44 3.38
CA GLY A 120 -1.01 -20.57 2.24
C GLY A 120 -2.29 -19.75 2.38
N ALA A 121 -3.13 -19.81 1.37
CA ALA A 121 -4.35 -19.01 1.32
C ALA A 121 -5.32 -19.35 2.45
N GLU A 122 -5.47 -20.65 2.81
CA GLU A 122 -6.35 -21.11 3.88
C GLU A 122 -5.93 -20.57 5.25
N GLU A 123 -4.63 -20.64 5.55
CA GLU A 123 -4.09 -20.16 6.83
C GLU A 123 -4.15 -18.64 6.94
N ASN A 124 -3.87 -17.92 5.84
CA ASN A 124 -4.03 -16.46 5.78
C ASN A 124 -5.50 -16.06 5.93
N ALA A 125 -6.43 -16.84 5.37
CA ALA A 125 -7.86 -16.59 5.51
C ALA A 125 -8.31 -16.62 6.98
N GLU A 126 -7.71 -17.46 7.86
CA GLU A 126 -7.98 -17.44 9.29
C GLU A 126 -7.67 -16.11 9.96
N MET A 127 -6.57 -15.47 9.57
CA MET A 127 -6.20 -14.13 10.06
C MET A 127 -7.22 -13.08 9.60
N TYR A 128 -7.52 -13.05 8.30
CA TYR A 128 -8.46 -12.07 7.76
C TYR A 128 -9.89 -12.29 8.27
N ALA A 129 -10.32 -13.53 8.48
CA ALA A 129 -11.64 -13.86 9.04
C ALA A 129 -11.84 -13.26 10.44
N LYS A 130 -10.78 -13.11 11.25
CA LYS A 130 -10.85 -12.43 12.56
C LYS A 130 -11.03 -10.91 12.41
N LEU A 131 -10.39 -10.31 11.41
CA LEU A 131 -10.40 -8.86 11.20
C LEU A 131 -11.66 -8.41 10.44
N LEU A 132 -12.19 -9.25 9.59
CA LEU A 132 -13.23 -8.90 8.63
C LEU A 132 -14.53 -8.36 9.27
N PRO A 133 -15.10 -8.96 10.35
CA PRO A 133 -16.29 -8.39 11.00
C PRO A 133 -16.06 -6.95 11.48
N PHE A 134 -14.91 -6.68 12.07
CA PHE A 134 -14.54 -5.34 12.53
C PHE A 134 -14.38 -4.35 11.36
N ALA A 135 -13.77 -4.79 10.25
CA ALA A 135 -13.63 -3.99 9.04
C ALA A 135 -15.00 -3.64 8.42
N VAL A 136 -15.92 -4.61 8.38
CA VAL A 136 -17.31 -4.40 7.93
C VAL A 136 -18.03 -3.36 8.79
N ASP A 137 -17.92 -3.46 10.11
CA ASP A 137 -18.56 -2.53 11.06
C ASP A 137 -18.03 -1.09 10.89
N HIS A 138 -16.79 -0.94 10.44
CA HIS A 138 -16.16 0.36 10.16
C HIS A 138 -16.31 0.82 8.70
N GLY A 139 -16.94 0.01 7.83
CA GLY A 139 -17.09 0.31 6.41
C GLY A 139 -15.78 0.32 5.62
N VAL A 140 -14.76 -0.40 6.10
CA VAL A 140 -13.42 -0.49 5.49
C VAL A 140 -13.22 -1.86 4.85
N MET A 141 -12.79 -1.89 3.59
CA MET A 141 -12.34 -3.10 2.92
C MET A 141 -10.91 -3.45 3.35
N ILE A 142 -10.64 -4.72 3.57
CA ILE A 142 -9.29 -5.23 3.75
C ILE A 142 -8.74 -5.60 2.37
N ALA A 143 -7.61 -5.01 1.99
CA ALA A 143 -6.89 -5.39 0.79
C ALA A 143 -5.67 -6.24 1.16
N THR A 144 -5.61 -7.48 0.67
CA THR A 144 -4.37 -8.27 0.72
C THR A 144 -3.48 -7.89 -0.45
N GLU A 145 -2.16 -8.10 -0.32
CA GLU A 145 -1.16 -7.65 -1.29
C GLU A 145 -0.33 -8.84 -1.81
N ASN A 146 0.13 -8.76 -3.06
CA ASN A 146 1.05 -9.74 -3.63
C ASN A 146 2.46 -9.54 -3.11
N MET A 147 3.01 -10.61 -2.56
CA MET A 147 4.31 -10.61 -1.90
C MET A 147 5.36 -11.39 -2.70
N TRP A 148 6.60 -11.24 -2.31
CA TRP A 148 7.73 -12.01 -2.79
C TRP A 148 8.68 -12.37 -1.65
N SER A 149 9.63 -13.27 -1.88
CA SER A 149 10.63 -13.65 -0.90
C SER A 149 11.99 -13.89 -1.54
N ARG A 150 13.03 -14.08 -0.72
CA ARG A 150 14.38 -14.45 -1.18
C ARG A 150 14.78 -15.81 -0.65
N ALA A 151 15.30 -16.64 -1.55
CA ALA A 151 15.98 -17.87 -1.18
C ALA A 151 17.37 -17.58 -0.54
N PRO A 152 18.02 -18.58 0.11
CA PRO A 152 19.35 -18.40 0.69
C PRO A 152 20.43 -17.95 -0.31
N ASP A 153 20.32 -18.29 -1.57
CA ASP A 153 21.19 -17.88 -2.67
C ASP A 153 20.86 -16.47 -3.21
N LYS A 154 19.93 -15.77 -2.56
CA LYS A 154 19.40 -14.44 -2.90
C LYS A 154 18.52 -14.40 -4.16
N SER A 155 18.21 -15.51 -4.79
CA SER A 155 17.21 -15.53 -5.87
C SER A 155 15.83 -15.16 -5.36
N ILE A 156 15.02 -14.54 -6.25
CA ILE A 156 13.62 -14.21 -5.97
C ILE A 156 12.81 -15.50 -6.05
N ILE A 157 11.95 -15.72 -5.06
CA ILE A 157 11.05 -16.87 -5.00
C ILE A 157 9.61 -16.41 -4.66
N PRO A 158 8.61 -17.19 -5.07
CA PRO A 158 7.22 -16.92 -4.72
C PRO A 158 6.98 -16.84 -3.21
N ALA A 159 6.04 -16.00 -2.81
CA ALA A 159 5.48 -15.90 -1.47
C ALA A 159 3.94 -15.82 -1.58
N ALA A 160 3.23 -15.49 -0.52
CA ALA A 160 1.79 -15.37 -0.54
C ALA A 160 1.32 -14.37 -1.62
N CYS A 161 0.25 -14.69 -2.33
CA CYS A 161 -0.35 -13.86 -3.39
C CYS A 161 0.58 -13.55 -4.59
N SER A 162 1.70 -14.26 -4.75
CA SER A 162 2.65 -13.98 -5.83
C SER A 162 2.31 -14.61 -7.18
N ALA A 163 1.31 -15.49 -7.23
CA ALA A 163 0.76 -16.06 -8.47
C ALA A 163 -0.72 -15.67 -8.63
N PRO A 164 -1.22 -15.48 -9.88
CA PRO A 164 -2.59 -15.04 -10.12
C PRO A 164 -3.66 -15.87 -9.43
N GLU A 165 -3.57 -17.20 -9.53
CA GLU A 165 -4.54 -18.12 -8.94
C GLU A 165 -4.49 -18.10 -7.41
N ASP A 166 -3.28 -18.05 -6.84
CA ASP A 166 -3.08 -18.00 -5.40
C ASP A 166 -3.62 -16.68 -4.83
N PHE A 167 -3.40 -15.57 -5.53
CA PHE A 167 -3.91 -14.27 -5.11
C PHE A 167 -5.45 -14.23 -5.13
N CYS A 168 -6.07 -14.70 -6.20
CA CYS A 168 -7.54 -14.83 -6.26
C CYS A 168 -8.07 -15.71 -5.11
N LYS A 169 -7.41 -16.84 -4.82
CA LYS A 169 -7.79 -17.77 -3.76
C LYS A 169 -7.76 -17.12 -2.37
N HIS A 170 -6.72 -16.30 -2.06
CA HIS A 170 -6.63 -15.56 -0.80
C HIS A 170 -7.83 -14.63 -0.56
N ILE A 171 -8.44 -14.14 -1.61
CA ILE A 171 -9.60 -13.25 -1.54
C ILE A 171 -10.90 -14.06 -1.49
N ASP A 172 -11.05 -15.00 -2.41
CA ASP A 172 -12.32 -15.74 -2.62
C ASP A 172 -12.69 -16.67 -1.45
N LEU A 173 -11.72 -17.16 -0.69
CA LEU A 173 -11.96 -18.01 0.49
C LEU A 173 -12.81 -17.32 1.56
N LEU A 174 -12.84 -16.00 1.60
CA LEU A 174 -13.59 -15.23 2.61
C LEU A 174 -15.00 -14.88 2.18
N ASP A 175 -15.35 -15.09 0.91
CA ASP A 175 -16.68 -14.83 0.32
C ASP A 175 -17.29 -13.49 0.79
N SER A 176 -16.50 -12.43 0.73
CA SER A 176 -16.88 -11.11 1.22
C SER A 176 -16.46 -9.99 0.27
N ARG A 177 -17.39 -9.10 -0.03
CA ARG A 177 -17.09 -7.87 -0.78
C ARG A 177 -16.11 -6.92 -0.05
N TYR A 178 -15.86 -7.15 1.23
CA TYR A 178 -14.91 -6.38 2.03
C TYR A 178 -13.50 -6.98 2.01
N MET A 179 -13.28 -8.09 1.31
CA MET A 179 -11.95 -8.65 1.04
C MET A 179 -11.59 -8.43 -0.42
N VAL A 180 -10.52 -7.68 -0.67
CA VAL A 180 -10.13 -7.22 -2.01
C VAL A 180 -8.63 -7.34 -2.23
N ALA A 181 -8.15 -7.01 -3.43
CA ALA A 181 -6.73 -6.97 -3.77
C ALA A 181 -6.17 -5.54 -3.75
N CYS A 182 -4.98 -5.41 -3.19
CA CYS A 182 -4.02 -4.37 -3.53
C CYS A 182 -2.93 -5.01 -4.40
N LEU A 183 -2.78 -4.58 -5.65
CA LEU A 183 -1.71 -5.08 -6.49
C LEU A 183 -0.51 -4.13 -6.41
N ASP A 184 0.60 -4.63 -5.85
CA ASP A 184 1.90 -4.00 -6.01
C ASP A 184 2.49 -4.39 -7.35
N ILE A 185 2.67 -3.38 -8.21
CA ILE A 185 3.17 -3.54 -9.57
C ILE A 185 4.65 -3.94 -9.57
N GLY A 186 5.42 -3.34 -8.69
CA GLY A 186 6.84 -3.65 -8.59
C GLY A 186 7.10 -5.08 -8.14
N HIS A 187 6.34 -5.57 -7.16
CA HIS A 187 6.38 -6.96 -6.72
C HIS A 187 6.01 -7.92 -7.85
N ALA A 188 4.94 -7.65 -8.59
CA ALA A 188 4.49 -8.50 -9.70
C ALA A 188 5.51 -8.59 -10.85
N GLU A 189 6.35 -7.57 -11.03
CA GLU A 189 7.38 -7.51 -12.08
C GLU A 189 8.75 -8.07 -11.64
N MET A 190 8.87 -8.60 -10.41
CA MET A 190 10.12 -9.20 -9.93
C MET A 190 10.46 -10.47 -10.68
N ALA A 191 11.66 -10.53 -11.26
CA ALA A 191 12.14 -11.67 -12.01
C ALA A 191 12.27 -12.92 -11.12
N GLY A 192 11.69 -14.04 -11.57
CA GLY A 192 11.68 -15.32 -10.81
C GLY A 192 10.32 -15.68 -10.23
N LEU A 193 9.34 -14.78 -10.27
CA LEU A 193 7.97 -15.10 -9.85
C LEU A 193 7.13 -15.75 -10.96
N HIS A 194 7.65 -15.79 -12.21
CA HIS A 194 6.99 -16.40 -13.37
C HIS A 194 5.58 -15.84 -13.62
N THR A 195 5.38 -14.56 -13.35
CA THR A 195 4.17 -13.80 -13.59
C THR A 195 4.51 -12.38 -14.04
N SER A 196 3.50 -11.58 -14.32
CA SER A 196 3.63 -10.16 -14.64
C SER A 196 2.46 -9.38 -14.04
N ALA A 197 2.63 -8.07 -13.89
CA ALA A 197 1.55 -7.19 -13.47
C ALA A 197 0.32 -7.29 -14.39
N VAL A 198 0.52 -7.47 -15.71
CA VAL A 198 -0.56 -7.63 -16.68
C VAL A 198 -1.36 -8.90 -16.43
N GLU A 199 -0.70 -10.05 -16.20
CA GLU A 199 -1.38 -11.32 -15.87
C GLU A 199 -2.15 -11.21 -14.55
N MET A 200 -1.55 -10.61 -13.52
CA MET A 200 -2.21 -10.35 -12.23
C MET A 200 -3.45 -9.49 -12.40
N ILE A 201 -3.35 -8.37 -13.14
CA ILE A 201 -4.48 -7.46 -13.38
C ILE A 201 -5.66 -8.19 -14.01
N HIS A 202 -5.40 -8.98 -15.06
CA HIS A 202 -6.47 -9.73 -15.74
C HIS A 202 -7.08 -10.82 -14.86
N ALA A 203 -6.29 -11.53 -14.09
CA ALA A 203 -6.79 -12.58 -13.18
C ALA A 203 -7.61 -11.99 -12.04
N LEU A 204 -7.15 -10.90 -11.44
CA LEU A 204 -7.86 -10.24 -10.33
C LEU A 204 -9.18 -9.61 -10.77
N GLY A 205 -9.21 -8.96 -11.94
CA GLY A 205 -10.41 -8.31 -12.46
C GLY A 205 -11.08 -7.39 -11.43
N HIS A 206 -12.34 -7.65 -11.09
CA HIS A 206 -13.12 -6.84 -10.14
C HIS A 206 -12.61 -6.90 -8.68
N ARG A 207 -11.77 -7.87 -8.33
CA ARG A 207 -11.16 -7.98 -6.99
C ARG A 207 -10.13 -6.88 -6.76
N LEU A 208 -9.56 -6.31 -7.83
CA LEU A 208 -8.54 -5.29 -7.76
C LEU A 208 -9.16 -3.92 -7.41
N GLN A 209 -8.91 -3.43 -6.20
CA GLN A 209 -9.48 -2.18 -5.68
C GLN A 209 -8.42 -1.17 -5.26
N ALA A 210 -7.18 -1.60 -5.03
CA ALA A 210 -6.06 -0.75 -4.65
C ALA A 210 -4.80 -1.10 -5.47
N LEU A 211 -3.90 -0.14 -5.59
CA LEU A 211 -2.60 -0.29 -6.25
C LEU A 211 -1.49 0.29 -5.38
N HIS A 212 -0.32 -0.36 -5.44
CA HIS A 212 0.97 0.24 -5.14
C HIS A 212 1.80 0.30 -6.42
N LEU A 213 2.24 1.50 -6.76
CA LEU A 213 2.96 1.79 -8.00
C LEU A 213 4.36 2.30 -7.67
N HIS A 214 5.35 1.56 -8.04
CA HIS A 214 6.74 1.97 -8.00
C HIS A 214 7.53 1.31 -9.15
N ASP A 215 8.73 1.78 -9.40
CA ASP A 215 9.63 1.19 -10.38
C ASP A 215 10.77 0.43 -9.69
N ASN A 216 11.30 -0.58 -10.34
CA ASN A 216 12.46 -1.33 -9.89
C ASN A 216 13.24 -1.94 -11.07
N ASN A 217 14.38 -2.58 -10.78
CA ASN A 217 15.23 -3.22 -11.78
C ASN A 217 14.84 -4.69 -12.05
N LYS A 218 13.67 -5.13 -11.57
CA LYS A 218 13.15 -6.53 -11.62
C LYS A 218 13.97 -7.55 -10.80
N ARG A 219 14.92 -7.10 -9.99
CA ARG A 219 15.77 -7.96 -9.12
C ARG A 219 15.76 -7.51 -7.67
N ASP A 220 15.67 -6.20 -7.47
CA ASP A 220 15.63 -5.58 -6.16
C ASP A 220 14.36 -4.75 -6.05
N ASP A 221 13.67 -4.94 -4.96
CA ASP A 221 12.46 -4.19 -4.61
C ASP A 221 12.87 -2.79 -4.14
N SER A 222 13.19 -1.96 -5.12
CA SER A 222 13.87 -0.69 -4.90
C SER A 222 12.96 0.51 -4.73
N HIS A 223 11.64 0.33 -4.87
CA HIS A 223 10.62 1.37 -4.65
C HIS A 223 11.03 2.75 -5.19
N GLN A 224 11.41 2.78 -6.47
CA GLN A 224 11.80 4.02 -7.15
C GLN A 224 10.61 4.65 -7.87
N ILE A 225 10.77 5.91 -8.22
CA ILE A 225 9.76 6.66 -8.97
C ILE A 225 9.49 6.00 -10.34
N PRO A 226 8.24 5.81 -10.77
CA PRO A 226 7.92 5.25 -12.07
C PRO A 226 8.64 5.93 -13.24
N PHE A 227 9.03 5.14 -14.24
CA PHE A 227 9.79 5.53 -15.45
C PHE A 227 11.28 5.81 -15.24
N THR A 228 11.85 5.42 -14.11
CA THR A 228 13.28 5.64 -13.85
C THR A 228 14.10 4.36 -13.87
N MET A 229 13.43 3.20 -13.93
CA MET A 229 14.10 1.90 -13.96
C MET A 229 13.55 1.00 -15.09
N ASN A 230 13.15 -0.24 -14.80
CA ASN A 230 12.99 -1.28 -15.84
C ASN A 230 11.55 -1.74 -16.04
N ILE A 231 10.57 -1.18 -15.35
CA ILE A 231 9.17 -1.57 -15.54
C ILE A 231 8.58 -0.82 -16.73
N ASP A 232 7.98 -1.55 -17.67
CA ASP A 232 7.20 -0.94 -18.75
C ASP A 232 5.75 -0.75 -18.31
N PHE A 233 5.40 0.49 -18.01
CA PHE A 233 4.05 0.83 -17.56
C PHE A 233 3.00 0.87 -18.67
N ALA A 234 3.39 0.87 -19.95
CA ALA A 234 2.42 0.98 -21.04
C ALA A 234 1.44 -0.21 -21.13
N PRO A 235 1.89 -1.48 -21.12
CA PRO A 235 0.96 -2.62 -21.09
C PRO A 235 0.17 -2.68 -19.78
N ILE A 236 0.75 -2.23 -18.65
CA ILE A 236 0.11 -2.25 -17.32
C ILE A 236 -1.10 -1.31 -17.29
N VAL A 237 -0.92 -0.04 -17.69
CA VAL A 237 -2.03 0.91 -17.70
C VAL A 237 -3.11 0.50 -18.70
N LYS A 238 -2.75 -0.16 -19.82
CA LYS A 238 -3.70 -0.72 -20.76
C LYS A 238 -4.52 -1.86 -20.14
N ALA A 239 -3.88 -2.78 -19.42
CA ALA A 239 -4.57 -3.86 -18.72
C ALA A 239 -5.53 -3.33 -17.65
N LEU A 240 -5.10 -2.33 -16.84
CA LEU A 240 -5.97 -1.65 -15.88
C LEU A 240 -7.19 -1.00 -16.55
N LYS A 241 -7.00 -0.37 -17.72
CA LYS A 241 -8.12 0.18 -18.50
C LYS A 241 -9.07 -0.90 -18.97
N GLN A 242 -8.55 -2.03 -19.44
CA GLN A 242 -9.34 -3.15 -19.97
C GLN A 242 -10.25 -3.78 -18.91
N ILE A 243 -9.79 -3.89 -17.64
CA ILE A 243 -10.63 -4.40 -16.55
C ILE A 243 -11.57 -3.35 -15.96
N GLY A 244 -11.51 -2.09 -16.42
CA GLY A 244 -12.32 -0.99 -15.90
C GLY A 244 -11.87 -0.53 -14.49
N TYR A 245 -10.58 -0.59 -14.17
CA TYR A 245 -10.07 -0.13 -12.89
C TYR A 245 -10.45 1.33 -12.63
N ALA A 246 -11.08 1.60 -11.47
CA ALA A 246 -11.62 2.90 -11.10
C ALA A 246 -11.04 3.48 -9.80
N GLY A 247 -10.06 2.80 -9.20
CA GLY A 247 -9.35 3.25 -8.01
C GLY A 247 -8.33 4.36 -8.28
N TYR A 248 -7.41 4.54 -7.35
CA TYR A 248 -6.35 5.53 -7.46
C TYR A 248 -5.05 4.91 -7.96
N PHE A 249 -4.25 5.68 -8.68
CA PHE A 249 -2.84 5.37 -8.92
C PHE A 249 -2.03 5.82 -7.71
N THR A 250 -1.89 4.93 -6.73
CA THR A 250 -1.17 5.20 -5.49
C THR A 250 0.30 4.86 -5.65
N LEU A 251 1.17 5.87 -5.60
CA LEU A 251 2.61 5.66 -5.66
C LEU A 251 3.15 5.24 -4.29
N GLU A 252 3.89 4.13 -4.25
CA GLU A 252 4.63 3.66 -3.09
C GLU A 252 6.14 3.65 -3.39
N ALA A 253 6.67 4.81 -3.78
CA ALA A 253 8.09 4.99 -4.08
C ALA A 253 8.87 5.43 -2.83
N ASP A 254 8.75 4.67 -1.75
CA ASP A 254 9.23 5.01 -0.40
C ASP A 254 10.77 5.10 -0.31
N ALA A 255 11.50 4.38 -1.13
CA ALA A 255 12.94 4.46 -1.17
C ALA A 255 13.45 5.67 -1.96
N TYR A 256 12.66 6.20 -2.89
CA TYR A 256 13.02 7.38 -3.68
C TYR A 256 13.24 8.62 -2.80
N LEU A 257 12.34 8.85 -1.83
CA LEU A 257 12.46 10.03 -0.94
C LEU A 257 13.59 9.94 0.08
N LYS A 258 14.25 8.78 0.25
CA LYS A 258 15.42 8.63 1.13
C LYS A 258 16.64 9.49 0.70
N ALA A 259 16.67 9.94 -0.56
CA ALA A 259 17.72 10.82 -1.08
C ALA A 259 17.50 12.30 -0.74
N TYR A 260 16.37 12.66 -0.12
CA TYR A 260 15.99 14.03 0.18
C TYR A 260 16.13 14.34 1.68
N THR A 261 16.22 15.62 2.01
CA THR A 261 16.25 16.15 3.38
C THR A 261 14.94 16.87 3.69
N GLU A 262 14.78 17.35 4.94
CA GLU A 262 13.62 18.15 5.32
C GLU A 262 13.42 19.37 4.39
N GLU A 263 14.53 20.01 3.97
CA GLU A 263 14.51 21.22 3.14
C GLU A 263 14.18 20.91 1.66
N THR A 264 14.49 19.69 1.19
CA THR A 264 14.38 19.34 -0.23
C THR A 264 13.29 18.31 -0.54
N VAL A 265 12.64 17.74 0.46
CA VAL A 265 11.64 16.68 0.28
C VAL A 265 10.46 17.11 -0.60
N TYR A 266 10.09 18.39 -0.56
CA TYR A 266 9.04 18.92 -1.42
C TYR A 266 9.37 18.75 -2.91
N GLU A 267 10.61 19.00 -3.34
CA GLU A 267 11.05 18.76 -4.73
C GLU A 267 10.91 17.28 -5.13
N GLY A 268 11.16 16.37 -4.18
CA GLY A 268 10.95 14.94 -4.39
C GLY A 268 9.47 14.60 -4.59
N ILE A 269 8.59 15.18 -3.78
CA ILE A 269 7.13 14.97 -3.88
C ILE A 269 6.58 15.55 -5.19
N GLU A 270 7.07 16.72 -5.65
CA GLU A 270 6.69 17.27 -6.96
C GLU A 270 7.05 16.33 -8.12
N LYS A 271 8.24 15.71 -8.09
CA LYS A 271 8.65 14.74 -9.11
C LYS A 271 7.80 13.47 -9.05
N LEU A 272 7.40 13.00 -7.85
CA LEU A 272 6.42 11.91 -7.70
C LEU A 272 5.08 12.28 -8.34
N ALA A 273 4.57 13.49 -8.08
CA ALA A 273 3.31 13.97 -8.64
C ALA A 273 3.36 14.03 -10.18
N LEU A 274 4.45 14.50 -10.76
CA LEU A 274 4.65 14.50 -12.21
C LEU A 274 4.65 13.08 -12.80
N SER A 275 5.26 12.13 -12.10
CA SER A 275 5.26 10.72 -12.51
C SER A 275 3.85 10.11 -12.43
N GLY A 276 3.12 10.35 -11.34
CA GLY A 276 1.72 9.93 -11.18
C GLY A 276 0.81 10.52 -12.28
N LYS A 277 0.97 11.81 -12.58
CA LYS A 277 0.24 12.48 -13.66
C LYS A 277 0.53 11.84 -15.02
N LYS A 278 1.79 11.51 -15.31
CA LYS A 278 2.16 10.81 -16.55
C LYS A 278 1.46 9.43 -16.66
N LEU A 279 1.41 8.65 -15.57
CA LEU A 279 0.66 7.39 -15.53
C LEU A 279 -0.83 7.60 -15.80
N ALA A 280 -1.43 8.61 -15.17
CA ALA A 280 -2.84 8.96 -15.37
C ALA A 280 -3.12 9.36 -16.83
N GLU A 281 -2.26 10.17 -17.45
CA GLU A 281 -2.38 10.55 -18.86
C GLU A 281 -2.24 9.34 -19.81
N MET A 282 -1.35 8.40 -19.51
CA MET A 282 -1.22 7.15 -20.27
C MET A 282 -2.50 6.32 -20.18
N PHE A 283 -3.10 6.21 -18.99
CA PHE A 283 -4.35 5.49 -18.78
C PHE A 283 -5.52 6.12 -19.55
N GLU A 284 -5.62 7.45 -19.59
CA GLU A 284 -6.69 8.12 -20.37
C GLU A 284 -6.56 7.87 -21.88
N LYS A 285 -5.32 7.73 -22.37
CA LYS A 285 -5.02 7.50 -23.80
C LYS A 285 -5.07 6.02 -24.21
N ALA A 286 -5.01 5.08 -23.27
CA ALA A 286 -5.07 3.64 -23.53
C ALA A 286 -6.50 3.20 -23.86
#